data_40c73d5f86ca2ed6753a2c3873c17960
#
_entry.id   40c73d5f86ca2ed6753a2c3873c17960
#
_cell.length_a   1.000
_cell.length_b   1.000
_cell.length_c   1.000
_cell.angle_alpha   90.00
_cell.angle_beta   90.00
_cell.angle_gamma   90.00
#
_symmetry.space_group_name_H-M   'P 1'
#
loop_
_entity.id
_entity.type
_entity.pdbx_description
1 polymer ?
#
loop_
_entity_poly.entity_id
_entity_poly.type
_entity_poly.pdbx_seq_one_letter_code
_entity_poly.pdbx_strand_id
1 'polypeptide(L)'
;IVLGIYYLAYYPGGLLTDTFNQWYQVEKGYYVDWHPAIHTLLFLKLPSMIINSLAFVNFMDMIWLCLAMGYLGMVLESWGIRKRWCSLILGVSILTPASVIVNSFCWKDTALTIFMIIIVAQLIEIVFSDGRWLDSWLHIFVFALWNALASLMRHNAILLTGPLMVLVILLFVKKIGYKCVVSFVLMLLLMGGIKGPV
;
A
#
# COMPACT_ATOMS: atom_id res chain seq x y z
N ILE A 1 16.77 -8.92 5.62
CA ILE A 1 18.04 -8.55 6.27
C ILE A 1 18.22 -7.04 6.22
N VAL A 2 18.25 -6.38 5.05
CA VAL A 2 18.52 -4.92 4.92
C VAL A 2 17.56 -4.08 5.75
N LEU A 3 16.25 -4.27 5.60
CA LEU A 3 15.24 -3.55 6.39
C LEU A 3 15.36 -3.83 7.90
N GLY A 4 15.76 -5.04 8.28
CA GLY A 4 16.03 -5.36 9.68
C GLY A 4 17.24 -4.59 10.25
N ILE A 5 18.28 -4.36 9.43
CA ILE A 5 19.41 -3.51 9.82
C ILE A 5 18.94 -2.06 10.03
N TYR A 6 18.09 -1.54 9.13
CA TYR A 6 17.53 -0.19 9.28
C TYR A 6 16.65 -0.07 10.53
N TYR A 7 15.79 -1.07 10.77
CA TYR A 7 14.98 -1.10 11.98
C TYR A 7 15.84 -1.04 13.25
N LEU A 8 16.92 -1.79 13.32
CA LEU A 8 17.83 -1.78 14.46
C LEU A 8 18.60 -0.46 14.57
N ALA A 9 19.03 0.12 13.44
CA ALA A 9 19.78 1.38 13.43
C ALA A 9 18.94 2.59 13.86
N TYR A 10 17.64 2.58 13.55
CA TYR A 10 16.70 3.65 13.88
C TYR A 10 15.73 3.29 15.02
N TYR A 11 16.02 2.20 15.75
CA TYR A 11 15.19 1.78 16.88
C TYR A 11 14.96 2.90 17.91
N PRO A 12 13.75 3.11 18.40
CA PRO A 12 12.49 2.38 18.18
C PRO A 12 11.71 2.82 16.93
N GLY A 13 12.28 3.63 16.09
CA GLY A 13 11.71 4.27 14.91
C GLY A 13 11.57 5.77 15.09
N GLY A 14 11.59 6.50 13.97
CA GLY A 14 11.40 7.93 13.96
C GLY A 14 9.94 8.32 14.13
N LEU A 15 9.69 9.37 14.89
CA LEU A 15 8.39 10.00 15.02
C LEU A 15 8.40 11.35 14.32
N LEU A 16 7.55 11.49 13.31
CA LEU A 16 7.19 12.78 12.75
C LEU A 16 6.05 13.40 13.56
N THR A 17 5.89 14.70 13.47
CA THR A 17 4.80 15.43 14.16
C THR A 17 3.44 14.82 13.86
N ASP A 18 3.22 14.43 12.60
CA ASP A 18 1.99 13.76 12.15
C ASP A 18 1.77 12.43 12.87
N THR A 19 2.81 11.59 12.92
CA THR A 19 2.77 10.27 13.57
C THR A 19 2.56 10.41 15.09
N PHE A 20 3.20 11.39 15.70
CA PHE A 20 3.00 11.68 17.11
C PHE A 20 1.55 12.06 17.43
N ASN A 21 0.96 12.93 16.60
CA ASN A 21 -0.45 13.31 16.74
C ASN A 21 -1.37 12.09 16.58
N GLN A 22 -1.14 11.25 15.55
CA GLN A 22 -1.91 10.04 15.33
C GLN A 22 -1.72 9.02 16.47
N TRP A 23 -0.52 8.88 17.04
CA TRP A 23 -0.28 8.04 18.20
C TRP A 23 -1.06 8.52 19.43
N TYR A 24 -1.07 9.83 19.66
CA TYR A 24 -1.91 10.44 20.71
C TYR A 24 -3.39 10.14 20.55
N GLN A 25 -3.90 10.15 19.29
CA GLN A 25 -5.28 9.75 18.99
C GLN A 25 -5.53 8.28 19.34
N VAL A 26 -4.59 7.39 19.07
CA VAL A 26 -4.67 5.96 19.43
C VAL A 26 -4.75 5.79 20.94
N GLU A 27 -3.93 6.50 21.72
CA GLU A 27 -3.93 6.42 23.19
C GLU A 27 -5.21 6.97 23.82
N LYS A 28 -5.76 8.04 23.26
CA LYS A 28 -6.99 8.67 23.76
C LYS A 28 -8.27 8.02 23.25
N GLY A 29 -8.19 7.17 22.23
CA GLY A 29 -9.38 6.57 21.60
C GLY A 29 -10.25 7.58 20.86
N TYR A 30 -9.69 8.71 20.45
CA TYR A 30 -10.38 9.79 19.76
C TYR A 30 -9.70 10.02 18.40
N TYR A 31 -10.45 9.91 17.31
CA TYR A 31 -9.94 9.97 15.95
C TYR A 31 -10.48 11.18 15.20
N VAL A 32 -9.60 11.89 14.51
CA VAL A 32 -9.93 13.04 13.68
C VAL A 32 -9.34 12.83 12.28
N ASP A 33 -10.10 13.12 11.24
CA ASP A 33 -9.67 12.97 9.83
C ASP A 33 -8.79 14.15 9.34
N TRP A 34 -8.13 14.87 10.25
CA TRP A 34 -7.05 15.81 9.89
C TRP A 34 -5.87 15.07 9.25
N HIS A 35 -5.51 13.93 9.84
CA HIS A 35 -4.68 12.91 9.20
C HIS A 35 -5.58 11.75 8.82
N PRO A 36 -5.31 11.03 7.71
CA PRO A 36 -6.16 9.93 7.26
C PRO A 36 -6.43 8.94 8.39
N ALA A 37 -7.69 8.89 8.86
CA ALA A 37 -8.09 8.06 10.00
C ALA A 37 -7.80 6.56 9.72
N ILE A 38 -7.92 6.13 8.47
CA ILE A 38 -7.60 4.76 8.04
C ILE A 38 -6.14 4.42 8.28
N HIS A 39 -5.20 5.34 8.04
CA HIS A 39 -3.80 5.12 8.40
C HIS A 39 -3.65 4.91 9.90
N THR A 40 -4.26 5.78 10.72
CA THR A 40 -4.22 5.68 12.19
C THR A 40 -4.78 4.34 12.67
N LEU A 41 -5.90 3.88 12.09
CA LEU A 41 -6.54 2.63 12.49
C LEU A 41 -5.74 1.38 12.06
N LEU A 42 -5.32 1.30 10.81
CA LEU A 42 -4.69 0.11 10.25
C LEU A 42 -3.20 -0.02 10.64
N PHE A 43 -2.47 1.09 10.63
CA PHE A 43 -1.02 1.07 10.79
C PHE A 43 -0.54 1.40 12.22
N LEU A 44 -1.35 2.11 13.03
CA LEU A 44 -1.01 2.39 14.42
C LEU A 44 -1.89 1.61 15.40
N LYS A 45 -3.23 1.78 15.31
CA LYS A 45 -4.15 1.18 16.30
C LYS A 45 -4.12 -0.34 16.26
N LEU A 46 -4.27 -0.94 15.08
CA LEU A 46 -4.35 -2.40 14.96
C LEU A 46 -3.08 -3.10 15.49
N PRO A 47 -1.85 -2.69 15.09
CA PRO A 47 -0.64 -3.24 15.70
C PRO A 47 -0.53 -2.95 17.20
N SER A 48 -0.89 -1.76 17.67
CA SER A 48 -0.80 -1.41 19.10
C SER A 48 -1.72 -2.24 20.00
N MET A 49 -2.79 -2.84 19.44
CA MET A 49 -3.65 -3.78 20.19
C MET A 49 -2.94 -5.10 20.50
N ILE A 50 -1.90 -5.46 19.73
CA ILE A 50 -1.08 -6.65 19.96
C ILE A 50 0.03 -6.32 20.96
N ILE A 51 0.82 -5.29 20.65
CA ILE A 51 1.87 -4.77 21.53
C ILE A 51 1.82 -3.24 21.45
N ASN A 52 1.45 -2.60 22.57
CA ASN A 52 1.37 -1.14 22.65
C ASN A 52 2.77 -0.51 22.71
N SER A 53 3.44 -0.48 21.57
CA SER A 53 4.79 0.03 21.40
C SER A 53 5.00 0.58 20.00
N LEU A 54 5.55 1.78 19.88
CA LEU A 54 5.94 2.36 18.61
C LEU A 54 6.99 1.53 17.86
N ALA A 55 7.91 0.89 18.60
CA ALA A 55 8.86 -0.04 18.01
C ALA A 55 8.15 -1.20 17.31
N PHE A 56 7.10 -1.74 17.93
CA PHE A 56 6.33 -2.82 17.31
C PHE A 56 5.52 -2.35 16.11
N VAL A 57 4.94 -1.15 16.16
CA VAL A 57 4.24 -0.54 15.02
C VAL A 57 5.19 -0.39 13.83
N ASN A 58 6.37 0.21 14.03
CA ASN A 58 7.40 0.32 12.99
C ASN A 58 7.85 -1.05 12.45
N PHE A 59 7.96 -2.05 13.32
CA PHE A 59 8.29 -3.41 12.91
C PHE A 59 7.20 -4.00 11.99
N MET A 60 5.93 -3.76 12.29
CA MET A 60 4.82 -4.20 11.45
C MET A 60 4.81 -3.49 10.09
N ASP A 61 5.09 -2.19 10.03
CA ASP A 61 5.23 -1.44 8.78
C ASP A 61 6.34 -2.03 7.90
N MET A 62 7.48 -2.38 8.51
CA MET A 62 8.57 -3.06 7.80
C MET A 62 8.15 -4.43 7.26
N ILE A 63 7.35 -5.21 8.01
CA ILE A 63 6.81 -6.48 7.55
C ILE A 63 5.89 -6.27 6.35
N TRP A 64 4.97 -5.31 6.41
CA TRP A 64 4.09 -4.97 5.30
C TRP A 64 4.86 -4.60 4.04
N LEU A 65 5.92 -3.80 4.18
CA LEU A 65 6.80 -3.46 3.07
C LEU A 65 7.52 -4.69 2.50
N CYS A 66 8.04 -5.58 3.36
CA CYS A 66 8.66 -6.84 2.92
C CYS A 66 7.68 -7.70 2.11
N LEU A 67 6.43 -7.82 2.58
CA LEU A 67 5.40 -8.59 1.89
C LEU A 67 5.05 -7.98 0.52
N ALA A 68 4.89 -6.66 0.45
CA ALA A 68 4.61 -5.96 -0.80
C ALA A 68 5.75 -6.12 -1.82
N MET A 69 7.00 -5.95 -1.38
CA MET A 69 8.18 -6.15 -2.22
C MET A 69 8.34 -7.62 -2.64
N GLY A 70 8.06 -8.57 -1.73
CA GLY A 70 8.06 -9.99 -2.05
C GLY A 70 7.01 -10.34 -3.10
N TYR A 71 5.80 -9.80 -2.98
CA TYR A 71 4.74 -9.97 -3.97
C TYR A 71 5.16 -9.41 -5.34
N LEU A 72 5.70 -8.19 -5.39
CA LEU A 72 6.23 -7.63 -6.64
C LEU A 72 7.32 -8.52 -7.24
N GLY A 73 8.24 -9.04 -6.41
CA GLY A 73 9.28 -9.96 -6.86
C GLY A 73 8.71 -11.23 -7.48
N MET A 74 7.71 -11.85 -6.84
CA MET A 74 7.04 -13.05 -7.36
C MET A 74 6.35 -12.77 -8.70
N VAL A 75 5.69 -11.63 -8.85
CA VAL A 75 5.05 -11.24 -10.11
C VAL A 75 6.09 -11.04 -11.20
N LEU A 76 7.19 -10.37 -10.94
CA LEU A 76 8.28 -10.18 -11.90
C LEU A 76 8.90 -11.52 -12.34
N GLU A 77 9.09 -12.44 -11.40
CA GLU A 77 9.62 -13.79 -11.70
C GLU A 77 8.62 -14.60 -12.54
N SER A 78 7.32 -14.53 -12.26
CA SER A 78 6.27 -15.25 -13.02
C SER A 78 6.23 -14.83 -14.50
N TRP A 79 6.60 -13.59 -14.78
CA TRP A 79 6.70 -13.06 -16.14
C TRP A 79 8.10 -13.19 -16.76
N GLY A 80 8.96 -14.02 -16.20
CA GLY A 80 10.20 -14.48 -16.79
C GLY A 80 11.43 -13.62 -16.47
N ILE A 81 11.32 -12.64 -15.58
CA ILE A 81 12.50 -11.91 -15.11
C ILE A 81 13.30 -12.85 -14.18
N ARG A 82 14.57 -13.03 -14.50
CA ARG A 82 15.45 -13.90 -13.70
C ARG A 82 15.55 -13.40 -12.27
N LYS A 83 15.45 -14.29 -11.29
CA LYS A 83 15.51 -14.01 -9.85
C LYS A 83 16.62 -13.04 -9.43
N ARG A 84 17.82 -13.18 -10.04
CA ARG A 84 18.95 -12.27 -9.78
C ARG A 84 18.63 -10.81 -10.11
N TRP A 85 17.88 -10.55 -11.19
CA TRP A 85 17.49 -9.21 -11.59
C TRP A 85 16.37 -8.67 -10.70
N CYS A 86 15.40 -9.51 -10.35
CA CYS A 86 14.38 -9.15 -9.35
C CYS A 86 15.05 -8.75 -8.04
N SER A 87 15.95 -9.58 -7.52
CA SER A 87 16.68 -9.28 -6.27
C SER A 87 17.53 -8.02 -6.37
N LEU A 88 18.13 -7.74 -7.52
CA LEU A 88 18.92 -6.53 -7.75
C LEU A 88 18.01 -5.28 -7.74
N ILE A 89 16.92 -5.30 -8.52
CA ILE A 89 15.97 -4.17 -8.60
C ILE A 89 15.39 -3.86 -7.22
N LEU A 90 14.88 -4.87 -6.52
CA LEU A 90 14.30 -4.70 -5.19
C LEU A 90 15.37 -4.27 -4.17
N GLY A 91 16.58 -4.84 -4.24
CA GLY A 91 17.69 -4.48 -3.37
C GLY A 91 18.14 -3.02 -3.56
N VAL A 92 18.30 -2.57 -4.80
CA VAL A 92 18.65 -1.17 -5.12
C VAL A 92 17.55 -0.22 -4.63
N SER A 93 16.27 -0.58 -4.84
CA SER A 93 15.14 0.25 -4.38
C SER A 93 15.15 0.46 -2.87
N ILE A 94 15.47 -0.58 -2.09
CA ILE A 94 15.53 -0.51 -0.61
C ILE A 94 16.78 0.27 -0.15
N LEU A 95 17.88 0.21 -0.90
CA LEU A 95 19.16 0.83 -0.51
C LEU A 95 19.24 2.32 -0.85
N THR A 96 18.26 2.89 -1.54
CA THR A 96 18.27 4.34 -1.80
C THR A 96 18.14 5.12 -0.49
N PRO A 97 18.87 6.24 -0.31
CA PRO A 97 18.78 7.05 0.92
C PRO A 97 17.36 7.49 1.27
N ALA A 98 16.55 7.81 0.26
CA ALA A 98 15.14 8.14 0.45
C ALA A 98 14.34 6.99 1.05
N SER A 99 14.55 5.77 0.54
CA SER A 99 13.88 4.56 1.06
C SER A 99 14.30 4.27 2.50
N VAL A 100 15.58 4.45 2.84
CA VAL A 100 16.08 4.26 4.21
C VAL A 100 15.32 5.17 5.17
N ILE A 101 15.24 6.47 4.85
CA ILE A 101 14.58 7.46 5.70
C ILE A 101 13.08 7.15 5.81
N VAL A 102 12.39 7.01 4.70
CA VAL A 102 10.92 6.78 4.68
C VAL A 102 10.55 5.52 5.46
N ASN A 103 11.32 4.44 5.29
CA ASN A 103 11.01 3.16 5.93
C ASN A 103 11.43 3.07 7.41
N SER A 104 12.13 4.07 7.92
CA SER A 104 12.48 4.17 9.34
C SER A 104 11.45 4.90 10.19
N PHE A 105 10.40 5.42 9.54
CA PHE A 105 9.32 6.15 10.19
C PHE A 105 7.97 5.50 9.89
N CYS A 106 7.14 5.33 10.92
CA CYS A 106 5.73 5.00 10.74
C CYS A 106 5.00 6.24 10.19
N TRP A 107 4.86 6.31 8.87
CA TRP A 107 4.31 7.47 8.21
C TRP A 107 3.27 7.07 7.16
N LYS A 108 2.24 7.89 6.99
CA LYS A 108 1.18 7.67 5.97
C LYS A 108 1.73 7.50 4.54
N ASP A 109 2.86 8.12 4.23
CA ASP A 109 3.50 7.97 2.92
C ASP A 109 4.21 6.61 2.77
N THR A 110 4.70 6.03 3.86
CA THR A 110 5.20 4.64 3.88
C THR A 110 4.05 3.66 3.59
N ALA A 111 2.90 3.84 4.25
CA ALA A 111 1.71 3.03 4.02
C ALA A 111 1.20 3.18 2.58
N LEU A 112 1.14 4.40 2.04
CA LEU A 112 0.81 4.65 0.64
C LEU A 112 1.77 3.92 -0.30
N THR A 113 3.08 3.99 -0.03
CA THR A 113 4.10 3.32 -0.84
C THR A 113 3.91 1.81 -0.85
N ILE A 114 3.60 1.18 0.29
CA ILE A 114 3.30 -0.25 0.39
C ILE A 114 2.16 -0.63 -0.55
N PHE A 115 1.04 0.10 -0.49
CA PHE A 115 -0.11 -0.18 -1.36
C PHE A 115 0.20 0.10 -2.83
N MET A 116 0.96 1.14 -3.14
CA MET A 116 1.38 1.42 -4.53
C MET A 116 2.26 0.32 -5.10
N ILE A 117 3.15 -0.28 -4.32
CA ILE A 117 3.96 -1.45 -4.76
C ILE A 117 3.04 -2.62 -5.12
N ILE A 118 2.03 -2.90 -4.30
CA ILE A 118 1.06 -3.97 -4.57
C ILE A 118 0.26 -3.65 -5.85
N ILE A 119 -0.20 -2.41 -6.01
CA ILE A 119 -0.94 -1.98 -7.20
C ILE A 119 -0.07 -2.10 -8.46
N VAL A 120 1.22 -1.71 -8.40
CA VAL A 120 2.16 -1.86 -9.51
C VAL A 120 2.33 -3.33 -9.88
N ALA A 121 2.46 -4.23 -8.91
CA ALA A 121 2.51 -5.66 -9.18
C ALA A 121 1.24 -6.16 -9.90
N GLN A 122 0.07 -5.75 -9.45
CA GLN A 122 -1.21 -6.09 -10.09
C GLN A 122 -1.35 -5.49 -11.49
N LEU A 123 -0.84 -4.27 -11.72
CA LEU A 123 -0.82 -3.67 -13.06
C LEU A 123 0.08 -4.45 -14.02
N ILE A 124 1.21 -4.96 -13.55
CA ILE A 124 2.07 -5.85 -14.33
C ILE A 124 1.28 -7.10 -14.75
N GLU A 125 0.58 -7.73 -13.82
CA GLU A 125 -0.30 -8.88 -14.12
C GLU A 125 -1.39 -8.53 -15.15
N ILE A 126 -2.05 -7.38 -14.99
CA ILE A 126 -3.09 -6.93 -15.92
C ILE A 126 -2.51 -6.70 -17.32
N VAL A 127 -1.39 -5.99 -17.42
CA VAL A 127 -0.77 -5.63 -18.72
C VAL A 127 -0.25 -6.86 -19.42
N PHE A 128 0.53 -7.70 -18.76
CA PHE A 128 1.14 -8.88 -19.37
C PHE A 128 0.13 -9.99 -19.68
N SER A 129 -0.98 -10.08 -18.93
CA SER A 129 -2.07 -11.00 -19.26
C SER A 129 -3.04 -10.46 -20.32
N ASP A 130 -2.78 -9.27 -20.85
CA ASP A 130 -3.66 -8.58 -21.78
C ASP A 130 -5.06 -8.33 -21.20
N GLY A 131 -5.13 -8.00 -19.91
CA GLY A 131 -6.34 -7.75 -19.14
C GLY A 131 -7.00 -8.99 -18.54
N ARG A 132 -6.64 -10.21 -18.99
CA ARG A 132 -7.29 -11.46 -18.53
C ARG A 132 -7.16 -11.71 -17.02
N TRP A 133 -6.18 -11.12 -16.36
CA TRP A 133 -6.08 -11.18 -14.91
C TRP A 133 -7.35 -10.66 -14.22
N LEU A 134 -8.02 -9.66 -14.77
CA LEU A 134 -9.29 -9.12 -14.29
C LEU A 134 -10.53 -9.97 -14.68
N ASP A 135 -10.36 -11.15 -15.28
CA ASP A 135 -11.49 -12.06 -15.52
C ASP A 135 -12.04 -12.67 -14.23
N SER A 136 -11.21 -12.80 -13.20
CA SER A 136 -11.59 -13.30 -11.88
C SER A 136 -12.25 -12.19 -11.03
N TRP A 137 -13.41 -12.47 -10.45
CA TRP A 137 -14.08 -11.57 -9.51
C TRP A 137 -13.25 -11.28 -8.27
N LEU A 138 -12.44 -12.25 -7.81
CA LEU A 138 -11.52 -12.05 -6.70
C LEU A 138 -10.45 -11.00 -7.07
N HIS A 139 -9.89 -11.06 -8.27
CA HIS A 139 -8.89 -10.11 -8.73
C HIS A 139 -9.48 -8.70 -8.89
N ILE A 140 -10.72 -8.59 -9.39
CA ILE A 140 -11.46 -7.32 -9.45
C ILE A 140 -11.59 -6.72 -8.05
N PHE A 141 -12.04 -7.52 -7.08
CA PHE A 141 -12.21 -7.08 -5.70
C PHE A 141 -10.87 -6.66 -5.07
N VAL A 142 -9.85 -7.48 -5.21
CA VAL A 142 -8.52 -7.21 -4.62
C VAL A 142 -7.87 -5.97 -5.25
N PHE A 143 -8.00 -5.79 -6.57
CA PHE A 143 -7.49 -4.60 -7.25
C PHE A 143 -8.24 -3.32 -6.81
N ALA A 144 -9.56 -3.39 -6.72
CA ALA A 144 -10.38 -2.29 -6.21
C ALA A 144 -10.03 -1.95 -4.75
N LEU A 145 -9.87 -2.97 -3.90
CA LEU A 145 -9.55 -2.82 -2.48
C LEU A 145 -8.21 -2.10 -2.27
N TRP A 146 -7.13 -2.54 -2.94
CA TRP A 146 -5.82 -1.91 -2.79
C TRP A 146 -5.81 -0.47 -3.30
N ASN A 147 -6.51 -0.19 -4.42
CA ASN A 147 -6.66 1.19 -4.91
C ASN A 147 -7.49 2.06 -3.96
N ALA A 148 -8.55 1.52 -3.35
CA ALA A 148 -9.34 2.24 -2.33
C ALA A 148 -8.48 2.54 -1.09
N LEU A 149 -7.78 1.54 -0.55
CA LEU A 149 -6.91 1.71 0.61
C LEU A 149 -5.78 2.73 0.33
N ALA A 150 -5.12 2.64 -0.83
CA ALA A 150 -4.11 3.63 -1.23
C ALA A 150 -4.70 5.04 -1.27
N SER A 151 -5.90 5.22 -1.84
CA SER A 151 -6.60 6.51 -1.90
C SER A 151 -6.92 7.06 -0.52
N LEU A 152 -7.20 6.19 0.45
CA LEU A 152 -7.55 6.56 1.82
C LEU A 152 -6.32 6.84 2.70
N MET A 153 -5.10 6.50 2.26
CA MET A 153 -3.86 6.82 2.99
C MET A 153 -3.46 8.31 2.91
N ARG A 154 -3.91 9.00 1.86
CA ARG A 154 -3.72 10.45 1.71
C ARG A 154 -4.94 11.05 1.01
N HIS A 155 -5.39 12.21 1.47
CA HIS A 155 -6.57 12.89 0.90
C HIS A 155 -6.45 13.18 -0.61
N ASN A 156 -5.22 13.40 -1.09
CA ASN A 156 -4.95 13.66 -2.51
C ASN A 156 -4.52 12.42 -3.32
N ALA A 157 -4.40 11.24 -2.69
CA ALA A 157 -3.97 10.03 -3.40
C ALA A 157 -4.99 9.55 -4.44
N ILE A 158 -6.26 9.95 -4.32
CA ILE A 158 -7.29 9.70 -5.35
C ILE A 158 -6.91 10.32 -6.71
N LEU A 159 -6.13 11.41 -6.72
CA LEU A 159 -5.61 12.02 -7.96
C LEU A 159 -4.58 11.14 -8.67
N LEU A 160 -4.04 10.13 -8.00
CA LEU A 160 -3.15 9.14 -8.59
C LEU A 160 -3.93 7.86 -8.97
N THR A 161 -4.68 7.30 -8.04
CA THR A 161 -5.39 6.03 -8.24
C THR A 161 -6.59 6.16 -9.19
N GLY A 162 -7.31 7.29 -9.16
CA GLY A 162 -8.45 7.54 -10.05
C GLY A 162 -8.06 7.53 -11.53
N PRO A 163 -7.11 8.38 -11.98
CA PRO A 163 -6.61 8.34 -13.37
C PRO A 163 -6.02 7.00 -13.76
N LEU A 164 -5.35 6.30 -12.85
CA LEU A 164 -4.81 4.96 -13.09
C LEU A 164 -5.95 3.95 -13.39
N MET A 165 -7.02 3.95 -12.62
CA MET A 165 -8.19 3.10 -12.87
C MET A 165 -8.88 3.46 -14.19
N VAL A 166 -9.00 4.74 -14.52
CA VAL A 166 -9.52 5.20 -15.82
C VAL A 166 -8.63 4.71 -16.96
N LEU A 167 -7.32 4.77 -16.81
CA LEU A 167 -6.38 4.26 -17.81
C LEU A 167 -6.56 2.75 -18.04
N VAL A 168 -6.73 1.96 -16.98
CA VAL A 168 -7.01 0.52 -17.08
C VAL A 168 -8.33 0.28 -17.87
N ILE A 169 -9.37 1.08 -17.61
CA ILE A 169 -10.62 1.00 -18.38
C ILE A 169 -10.37 1.31 -19.85
N LEU A 170 -9.71 2.42 -20.16
CA LEU A 170 -9.47 2.84 -21.55
C LEU A 170 -8.67 1.80 -22.36
N LEU A 171 -7.70 1.16 -21.72
CA LEU A 171 -6.85 0.16 -22.38
C LEU A 171 -7.53 -1.20 -22.54
N PHE A 172 -8.34 -1.62 -21.59
CA PHE A 172 -8.81 -3.01 -21.52
C PHE A 172 -10.33 -3.20 -21.64
N VAL A 173 -11.16 -2.14 -21.64
CA VAL A 173 -12.62 -2.27 -21.72
C VAL A 173 -13.09 -3.02 -22.97
N LYS A 174 -12.39 -2.88 -24.09
CA LYS A 174 -12.71 -3.60 -25.34
C LYS A 174 -12.38 -5.10 -25.27
N LYS A 175 -11.51 -5.52 -24.36
CA LYS A 175 -11.01 -6.90 -24.23
C LYS A 175 -11.75 -7.68 -23.14
N ILE A 176 -11.92 -7.07 -21.97
CA ILE A 176 -12.52 -7.69 -20.79
C ILE A 176 -13.90 -7.14 -20.43
N GLY A 177 -14.41 -6.21 -21.26
CA GLY A 177 -15.75 -5.67 -21.11
C GLY A 177 -15.94 -4.82 -19.84
N TYR A 178 -17.13 -4.94 -19.24
CA TYR A 178 -17.53 -4.12 -18.10
C TYR A 178 -16.77 -4.40 -16.80
N LYS A 179 -16.02 -5.49 -16.71
CA LYS A 179 -15.32 -5.90 -15.48
C LYS A 179 -14.31 -4.86 -14.99
N CYS A 180 -13.61 -4.17 -15.90
CA CYS A 180 -12.71 -3.07 -15.53
C CYS A 180 -13.47 -1.85 -14.97
N VAL A 181 -14.67 -1.58 -15.48
CA VAL A 181 -15.55 -0.53 -14.93
C VAL A 181 -16.05 -0.92 -13.55
N VAL A 182 -16.42 -2.19 -13.36
CA VAL A 182 -16.85 -2.72 -12.06
C VAL A 182 -15.74 -2.56 -11.03
N SER A 183 -14.47 -2.79 -11.37
CA SER A 183 -13.36 -2.61 -10.42
C SER A 183 -13.23 -1.15 -9.97
N PHE A 184 -13.44 -0.19 -10.85
CA PHE A 184 -13.41 1.23 -10.53
C PHE A 184 -14.61 1.65 -9.65
N VAL A 185 -15.82 1.23 -10.03
CA VAL A 185 -17.03 1.50 -9.22
C VAL A 185 -16.90 0.89 -7.84
N LEU A 186 -16.38 -0.33 -7.74
CA LEU A 186 -16.16 -1.00 -6.46
C LEU A 186 -15.12 -0.27 -5.60
N MET A 187 -14.03 0.24 -6.20
CA MET A 187 -13.07 1.11 -5.50
C MET A 187 -13.77 2.32 -4.86
N LEU A 188 -14.63 3.03 -5.62
CA LEU A 188 -15.35 4.20 -5.12
C LEU A 188 -16.35 3.85 -4.01
N LEU A 189 -17.05 2.72 -4.15
CA LEU A 189 -17.97 2.22 -3.12
C LEU A 189 -17.23 1.84 -1.82
N LEU A 190 -16.08 1.17 -1.94
CA LEU A 190 -15.24 0.83 -0.80
C LEU A 190 -14.72 2.10 -0.10
N MET A 191 -14.25 3.09 -0.86
CA MET A 191 -13.82 4.38 -0.29
C MET A 191 -14.98 5.07 0.46
N GLY A 192 -16.15 5.14 -0.16
CA GLY A 192 -17.34 5.75 0.46
C GLY A 192 -17.80 5.00 1.71
N GLY A 193 -17.79 3.66 1.67
CA GLY A 193 -18.17 2.82 2.80
C GLY A 193 -17.19 2.90 3.99
N ILE A 194 -15.90 3.00 3.71
CA ILE A 194 -14.87 3.09 4.74
C ILE A 194 -14.80 4.51 5.33
N LYS A 195 -14.95 5.55 4.51
CA LYS A 195 -14.87 6.96 4.94
C LYS A 195 -16.17 7.47 5.57
N GLY A 196 -17.30 6.88 5.21
CA GLY A 196 -18.62 7.37 5.63
C GLY A 196 -18.93 7.30 7.13
N PRO A 197 -18.32 6.41 7.94
CA PRO A 197 -18.55 6.33 9.39
C PRO A 197 -17.59 7.20 10.23
N VAL A 198 -16.68 7.96 9.63
CA VAL A 198 -15.62 8.72 10.36
C VAL A 198 -15.95 10.21 10.39
#